data_47ff6c3382a3197224e575c8f7d59be9
#
_entry.id   47ff6c3382a3197224e575c8f7d59be9
#
_cell.length_a   1.000
_cell.length_b   1.000
_cell.length_c   1.000
_cell.angle_alpha   90.00
_cell.angle_beta   90.00
_cell.angle_gamma   90.00
#
_symmetry.space_group_name_H-M   'P 1'
#
loop_
_entity.id
_entity.type
_entity.pdbx_description
1 polymer ?
#
loop_
_entity_poly.entity_id
_entity_poly.type
_entity_poly.pdbx_seq_one_letter_code
_entity_poly.pdbx_strand_id
1 'polypeptide(L)'
;MRAAALRSGTIYVNEDVPEPQPGFGQVLVQVKACGICGSDLHFVQHGHEMIDLGKQMKGMPSFGGMGDDDTPAEELDFDRDIYMGHEFSAEVLEAGPDTVAPDPGTLVTSIPILLTMSGIKPIVYSNDVHGGYGERMLLSAGMLVEVPNGLDFRHAALTEPMAVGLHAVNKSRIKPGEGALVLGCGPVGLACIAALRLKGVDTIVATDFSPARRAIATAMGATEVVDAAAEPAFEAWQRVGGGKMLVAFEAIGVPGIIDGVLRDAPMGTRLLVVGVCMQHDTINPFFGISKELSIQFALGYDPMEFNECLRAIAEGDIDVTPMITGEVPLDGVAGAFEALGNPDAHCKILVTP
;
A
#
# COMPACT_ATOMS: atom_id res chain seq x y z
N MET A 1 1.90 27.29 -2.32
CA MET A 1 1.54 26.29 -1.31
C MET A 1 2.78 25.55 -0.82
N ARG A 2 2.67 24.87 0.32
CA ARG A 2 3.75 24.04 0.88
C ARG A 2 3.61 22.59 0.43
N ALA A 3 4.74 21.92 0.21
CA ALA A 3 4.76 20.48 -0.01
C ALA A 3 6.10 19.89 0.44
N ALA A 4 6.08 18.69 1.02
CA ALA A 4 7.31 17.93 1.22
C ALA A 4 7.72 17.27 -0.11
N ALA A 5 9.00 17.35 -0.42
CA ALA A 5 9.59 16.81 -1.63
C ALA A 5 10.90 16.09 -1.32
N LEU A 6 11.22 15.11 -2.16
CA LEU A 6 12.52 14.46 -2.20
C LEU A 6 13.38 15.14 -3.28
N ARG A 7 14.59 15.57 -2.92
CA ARG A 7 15.58 16.05 -3.88
C ARG A 7 16.96 15.56 -3.45
N SER A 8 17.71 15.01 -4.39
CA SER A 8 19.07 14.51 -4.15
C SER A 8 19.18 13.64 -2.87
N GLY A 9 18.19 12.74 -2.64
CA GLY A 9 18.14 11.83 -1.50
C GLY A 9 17.70 12.43 -0.17
N THR A 10 17.28 13.71 -0.15
CA THR A 10 16.85 14.41 1.07
C THR A 10 15.39 14.84 0.99
N ILE A 11 14.60 14.52 2.01
CA ILE A 11 13.24 15.03 2.16
C ILE A 11 13.28 16.38 2.86
N TYR A 12 12.60 17.37 2.30
CA TYR A 12 12.47 18.71 2.87
C TYR A 12 11.11 19.32 2.49
N VAL A 13 10.72 20.38 3.16
CA VAL A 13 9.51 21.14 2.81
C VAL A 13 9.89 22.30 1.88
N ASN A 14 9.29 22.30 0.70
CA ASN A 14 9.35 23.43 -0.22
C ASN A 14 8.19 24.38 0.12
N GLU A 15 8.50 25.62 0.51
CA GLU A 15 7.52 26.64 0.92
C GLU A 15 6.86 27.35 -0.27
N ASP A 16 7.49 27.31 -1.45
CA ASP A 16 7.11 28.10 -2.64
C ASP A 16 6.67 27.22 -3.84
N VAL A 17 5.98 26.12 -3.56
CA VAL A 17 5.43 25.28 -4.61
C VAL A 17 4.26 25.99 -5.29
N PRO A 18 4.25 26.12 -6.64
CA PRO A 18 3.10 26.67 -7.36
C PRO A 18 1.81 25.92 -7.04
N GLU A 19 0.72 26.65 -6.84
CA GLU A 19 -0.58 26.04 -6.66
C GLU A 19 -1.07 25.41 -7.98
N PRO A 20 -1.42 24.11 -7.99
CA PRO A 20 -1.86 23.47 -9.22
C PRO A 20 -3.24 23.99 -9.64
N GLN A 21 -3.44 24.13 -10.95
CA GLN A 21 -4.70 24.60 -11.51
C GLN A 21 -5.44 23.43 -12.17
N PRO A 22 -6.72 23.17 -11.82
CA PRO A 22 -7.44 22.04 -12.37
C PRO A 22 -7.83 22.30 -13.83
N GLY A 23 -7.45 21.37 -14.71
CA GLY A 23 -7.90 21.34 -16.08
C GLY A 23 -9.22 20.57 -16.25
N PHE A 24 -9.65 20.36 -17.51
CA PHE A 24 -10.81 19.53 -17.84
C PHE A 24 -10.66 18.12 -17.24
N GLY A 25 -11.70 17.65 -16.57
CA GLY A 25 -11.71 16.33 -15.90
C GLY A 25 -10.91 16.25 -14.60
N GLN A 26 -10.39 17.39 -14.11
CA GLN A 26 -9.59 17.45 -12.88
C GLN A 26 -10.29 18.25 -11.79
N VAL A 27 -9.91 17.96 -10.55
CA VAL A 27 -10.42 18.62 -9.34
C VAL A 27 -9.23 19.01 -8.47
N LEU A 28 -9.22 20.28 -8.04
CA LEU A 28 -8.32 20.75 -7.01
C LEU A 28 -8.85 20.33 -5.65
N VAL A 29 -8.01 19.71 -4.85
CA VAL A 29 -8.38 19.26 -3.51
C VAL A 29 -7.37 19.74 -2.46
N GLN A 30 -7.86 19.94 -1.24
CA GLN A 30 -7.02 20.11 -0.05
C GLN A 30 -6.77 18.76 0.60
N VAL A 31 -5.53 18.35 0.72
CA VAL A 31 -5.17 17.13 1.43
C VAL A 31 -5.52 17.24 2.91
N LYS A 32 -6.19 16.24 3.45
CA LYS A 32 -6.55 16.18 4.88
C LYS A 32 -5.61 15.23 5.64
N ALA A 33 -5.27 14.11 5.03
CA ALA A 33 -4.27 13.18 5.54
C ALA A 33 -3.67 12.38 4.39
N CYS A 34 -2.42 11.98 4.55
CA CYS A 34 -1.75 11.03 3.65
C CYS A 34 -0.88 10.07 4.45
N GLY A 35 -1.07 8.77 4.27
CA GLY A 35 -0.23 7.73 4.87
C GLY A 35 1.16 7.68 4.23
N ILE A 36 2.19 7.42 5.03
CA ILE A 36 3.51 7.10 4.49
C ILE A 36 3.55 5.61 4.19
N CYS A 37 3.77 5.27 2.91
CA CYS A 37 3.85 3.90 2.43
C CYS A 37 5.26 3.33 2.61
N GLY A 38 5.36 2.00 2.75
CA GLY A 38 6.64 1.30 2.70
C GLY A 38 7.38 1.49 1.38
N SER A 39 6.64 1.62 0.26
CA SER A 39 7.24 1.92 -1.04
C SER A 39 7.92 3.28 -1.09
N ASP A 40 7.42 4.29 -0.36
CA ASP A 40 8.06 5.61 -0.28
C ASP A 40 9.41 5.52 0.46
N LEU A 41 9.47 4.70 1.53
CA LEU A 41 10.72 4.44 2.25
C LEU A 41 11.75 3.76 1.33
N HIS A 42 11.32 2.78 0.55
CA HIS A 42 12.16 2.12 -0.45
C HIS A 42 12.62 3.09 -1.54
N PHE A 43 11.72 3.95 -2.01
CA PHE A 43 12.05 4.91 -3.06
C PHE A 43 13.09 5.93 -2.59
N VAL A 44 12.99 6.44 -1.37
CA VAL A 44 14.01 7.36 -0.80
C VAL A 44 15.38 6.71 -0.74
N GLN A 45 15.46 5.41 -0.45
CA GLN A 45 16.72 4.67 -0.31
C GLN A 45 17.25 4.11 -1.63
N HIS A 46 16.37 3.67 -2.53
CA HIS A 46 16.69 2.87 -3.72
C HIS A 46 16.02 3.38 -5.00
N GLY A 47 15.61 4.65 -5.06
CA GLY A 47 14.84 5.19 -6.19
C GLY A 47 15.50 5.02 -7.55
N HIS A 48 16.81 5.22 -7.66
CA HIS A 48 17.56 4.97 -8.90
C HIS A 48 17.47 3.51 -9.34
N GLU A 49 17.66 2.57 -8.41
CA GLU A 49 17.57 1.13 -8.70
C GLU A 49 16.15 0.73 -9.11
N MET A 50 15.12 1.31 -8.46
CA MET A 50 13.71 1.07 -8.82
C MET A 50 13.41 1.51 -10.26
N ILE A 51 13.90 2.68 -10.67
CA ILE A 51 13.72 3.18 -12.02
C ILE A 51 14.47 2.32 -13.03
N ASP A 52 15.70 1.92 -12.74
CA ASP A 52 16.48 1.07 -13.63
C ASP A 52 15.88 -0.33 -13.79
N LEU A 53 15.29 -0.88 -12.74
CA LEU A 53 14.49 -2.12 -12.84
C LEU A 53 13.23 -1.90 -13.68
N GLY A 54 12.53 -0.79 -13.50
CA GLY A 54 11.36 -0.42 -14.30
C GLY A 54 11.69 -0.34 -15.80
N LYS A 55 12.84 0.23 -16.16
CA LYS A 55 13.32 0.29 -17.58
C LYS A 55 13.59 -1.10 -18.18
N GLN A 56 13.89 -2.10 -17.36
CA GLN A 56 14.12 -3.47 -17.82
C GLN A 56 12.81 -4.26 -18.04
N MET A 57 11.69 -3.76 -17.51
CA MET A 57 10.37 -4.40 -17.63
C MET A 57 9.77 -4.03 -18.99
N LYS A 58 9.95 -4.91 -20.00
CA LYS A 58 9.36 -4.71 -21.32
C LYS A 58 7.87 -5.02 -21.32
N GLY A 59 7.06 -4.14 -21.92
CA GLY A 59 5.62 -4.36 -22.11
C GLY A 59 4.79 -4.25 -20.85
N MET A 60 5.31 -3.66 -19.80
CA MET A 60 4.51 -3.23 -18.64
C MET A 60 4.39 -1.70 -18.64
N PRO A 61 3.22 -1.16 -18.25
CA PRO A 61 3.14 0.25 -17.91
C PRO A 61 4.21 0.56 -16.86
N SER A 62 4.92 1.67 -17.02
CA SER A 62 5.86 2.15 -15.99
C SER A 62 5.20 2.14 -14.63
N PHE A 63 5.95 1.82 -13.57
CA PHE A 63 5.48 1.69 -12.20
C PHE A 63 4.48 2.81 -11.86
N GLY A 64 3.17 2.47 -11.77
CA GLY A 64 2.07 3.41 -11.55
C GLY A 64 1.40 4.00 -12.80
N GLY A 65 1.76 3.65 -14.02
CA GLY A 65 1.13 4.18 -15.23
C GLY A 65 0.53 3.12 -16.16
N MET A 66 -0.76 3.24 -16.47
CA MET A 66 -1.36 2.61 -17.64
C MET A 66 -1.05 3.52 -18.86
N GLY A 67 0.16 3.45 -19.38
CA GLY A 67 0.56 4.13 -20.61
C GLY A 67 0.51 3.19 -21.80
N ASP A 68 0.15 3.69 -22.97
CA ASP A 68 0.39 2.98 -24.24
C ASP A 68 1.90 2.76 -24.42
N ASP A 69 2.29 1.63 -25.03
CA ASP A 69 3.68 1.21 -25.29
C ASP A 69 4.53 2.26 -26.02
N ASP A 70 3.94 3.29 -26.63
CA ASP A 70 4.60 4.31 -27.45
C ASP A 70 4.86 5.65 -26.71
N THR A 71 4.42 5.82 -25.46
CA THR A 71 4.71 7.05 -24.71
C THR A 71 5.97 6.84 -23.88
N PRO A 72 7.08 7.57 -24.13
CA PRO A 72 8.26 7.49 -23.29
C PRO A 72 7.86 7.81 -21.83
N ALA A 73 8.15 6.92 -20.90
CA ALA A 73 8.02 7.25 -19.49
C ALA A 73 8.81 8.53 -19.20
N GLU A 74 8.17 9.55 -18.63
CA GLU A 74 8.88 10.74 -18.18
C GLU A 74 9.98 10.28 -17.21
N GLU A 75 11.22 10.56 -17.56
CA GLU A 75 12.36 10.18 -16.75
C GLU A 75 12.39 11.07 -15.51
N LEU A 76 12.35 10.47 -14.32
CA LEU A 76 12.43 11.22 -13.07
C LEU A 76 13.82 11.85 -12.92
N ASP A 77 13.83 13.15 -12.67
CA ASP A 77 15.03 13.94 -12.39
C ASP A 77 15.21 14.08 -10.87
N PHE A 78 16.22 13.41 -10.33
CA PHE A 78 16.53 13.44 -8.91
C PHE A 78 17.17 14.75 -8.42
N ASP A 79 17.59 15.62 -9.33
CA ASP A 79 18.07 16.97 -9.02
C ASP A 79 16.95 18.00 -8.95
N ARG A 80 15.73 17.62 -9.35
CA ARG A 80 14.48 18.37 -9.15
C ARG A 80 13.69 17.79 -7.97
N ASP A 81 12.68 18.54 -7.52
CA ASP A 81 11.72 18.06 -6.54
C ASP A 81 10.95 16.87 -7.08
N ILE A 82 10.90 15.79 -6.32
CA ILE A 82 10.03 14.63 -6.54
C ILE A 82 8.96 14.68 -5.47
N TYR A 83 7.71 14.83 -5.90
CA TYR A 83 6.53 14.82 -5.03
C TYR A 83 6.03 13.39 -4.87
N MET A 84 5.61 13.06 -3.64
CA MET A 84 5.19 11.72 -3.24
C MET A 84 3.91 11.77 -2.41
N GLY A 85 3.41 10.59 -2.00
CA GLY A 85 2.22 10.43 -1.15
C GLY A 85 1.00 10.02 -1.95
N HIS A 86 0.65 8.74 -1.85
CA HIS A 86 -0.42 8.12 -2.66
C HIS A 86 -1.53 7.47 -1.81
N GLU A 87 -1.39 7.47 -0.48
CA GLU A 87 -2.41 6.96 0.46
C GLU A 87 -3.15 8.13 1.12
N PHE A 88 -4.10 8.78 0.44
CA PHE A 88 -4.62 10.06 0.89
C PHE A 88 -6.14 10.11 1.01
N SER A 89 -6.60 11.06 1.82
CA SER A 89 -7.94 11.65 1.82
C SER A 89 -7.85 13.15 1.65
N ALA A 90 -8.84 13.75 1.01
CA ALA A 90 -8.80 15.17 0.67
C ALA A 90 -10.21 15.78 0.64
N GLU A 91 -10.30 17.08 0.72
CA GLU A 91 -11.53 17.88 0.59
C GLU A 91 -11.56 18.58 -0.76
N VAL A 92 -12.66 18.48 -1.47
CA VAL A 92 -12.86 19.15 -2.76
C VAL A 92 -12.83 20.68 -2.55
N LEU A 93 -12.02 21.39 -3.34
CA LEU A 93 -11.98 22.83 -3.37
C LEU A 93 -12.64 23.40 -4.61
N GLU A 94 -12.22 22.93 -5.78
CA GLU A 94 -12.65 23.48 -7.07
C GLU A 94 -12.58 22.41 -8.17
N ALA A 95 -13.59 22.38 -9.04
CA ALA A 95 -13.56 21.58 -10.25
C ALA A 95 -13.02 22.39 -11.44
N GLY A 96 -12.28 21.73 -12.32
CA GLY A 96 -11.82 22.35 -13.54
C GLY A 96 -12.96 22.69 -14.52
N PRO A 97 -12.66 23.40 -15.62
CA PRO A 97 -13.66 23.76 -16.62
C PRO A 97 -14.43 22.52 -17.14
N ASP A 98 -15.74 22.68 -17.30
CA ASP A 98 -16.65 21.64 -17.86
C ASP A 98 -16.51 20.26 -17.17
N THR A 99 -16.18 20.26 -15.87
CA THR A 99 -15.94 19.05 -15.07
C THR A 99 -17.06 18.82 -14.08
N VAL A 100 -17.64 17.63 -14.09
CA VAL A 100 -18.60 17.18 -13.07
C VAL A 100 -17.82 16.56 -11.91
N ALA A 101 -18.02 17.09 -10.71
CA ALA A 101 -17.34 16.65 -9.50
C ALA A 101 -18.29 16.82 -8.29
N PRO A 102 -17.98 16.21 -7.13
CA PRO A 102 -18.65 16.50 -5.87
C PRO A 102 -18.52 18.01 -5.49
N ASP A 103 -19.47 18.48 -4.70
CA ASP A 103 -19.49 19.87 -4.23
C ASP A 103 -18.22 20.21 -3.40
N PRO A 104 -17.76 21.48 -3.44
CA PRO A 104 -16.71 21.95 -2.55
C PRO A 104 -17.02 21.66 -1.07
N GLY A 105 -16.03 21.21 -0.32
CA GLY A 105 -16.19 20.77 1.07
C GLY A 105 -16.49 19.26 1.21
N THR A 106 -16.75 18.54 0.10
CA THR A 106 -16.94 17.09 0.15
C THR A 106 -15.62 16.39 0.43
N LEU A 107 -15.61 15.50 1.44
CA LEU A 107 -14.48 14.63 1.72
C LEU A 107 -14.42 13.49 0.70
N VAL A 108 -13.28 13.31 0.09
CA VAL A 108 -13.03 12.33 -0.98
C VAL A 108 -11.72 11.57 -0.75
N THR A 109 -11.62 10.41 -1.35
CA THR A 109 -10.35 9.73 -1.65
C THR A 109 -10.33 9.36 -3.13
N SER A 110 -9.22 8.86 -3.63
CA SER A 110 -9.09 8.50 -5.05
C SER A 110 -8.01 7.46 -5.25
N ILE A 111 -8.16 6.69 -6.32
CA ILE A 111 -7.01 5.96 -6.87
C ILE A 111 -5.96 6.99 -7.28
N PRO A 112 -4.66 6.78 -6.96
CA PRO A 112 -3.60 7.77 -7.15
C PRO A 112 -3.16 7.88 -8.62
N ILE A 113 -4.10 8.27 -9.49
CA ILE A 113 -3.91 8.44 -10.93
C ILE A 113 -4.48 9.80 -11.36
N LEU A 114 -3.67 10.59 -12.06
CA LEU A 114 -4.12 11.82 -12.70
C LEU A 114 -4.28 11.62 -14.20
N LEU A 115 -5.50 11.74 -14.69
CA LEU A 115 -5.81 11.77 -16.11
C LEU A 115 -5.49 13.16 -16.67
N THR A 116 -4.72 13.22 -17.74
CA THR A 116 -4.35 14.47 -18.41
C THR A 116 -4.61 14.35 -19.91
N MET A 117 -4.59 15.47 -20.61
CA MET A 117 -4.71 15.49 -22.08
C MET A 117 -3.54 14.74 -22.77
N SER A 118 -2.40 14.60 -22.09
CA SER A 118 -1.22 13.89 -22.61
C SER A 118 -1.14 12.43 -22.16
N GLY A 119 -2.14 11.92 -21.43
CA GLY A 119 -2.16 10.54 -20.94
C GLY A 119 -2.36 10.42 -19.43
N ILE A 120 -2.03 9.27 -18.90
CA ILE A 120 -2.18 8.93 -17.49
C ILE A 120 -0.88 9.23 -16.75
N LYS A 121 -0.96 10.01 -15.67
CA LYS A 121 0.18 10.27 -14.78
C LYS A 121 -0.08 9.65 -13.40
N PRO A 122 0.85 8.84 -12.88
CA PRO A 122 0.73 8.31 -11.53
C PRO A 122 0.95 9.42 -10.48
N ILE A 123 0.18 9.37 -9.39
CA ILE A 123 0.38 10.22 -8.21
C ILE A 123 1.17 9.39 -7.19
N VAL A 124 2.39 8.99 -7.53
CA VAL A 124 3.26 8.18 -6.68
C VAL A 124 4.62 8.84 -6.53
N TYR A 125 5.33 9.00 -7.64
CA TYR A 125 6.61 9.71 -7.71
C TYR A 125 6.61 10.56 -8.98
N SER A 126 6.70 11.88 -8.83
CA SER A 126 6.65 12.79 -9.98
C SER A 126 7.38 14.10 -9.73
N ASN A 127 8.07 14.62 -10.75
CA ASN A 127 8.61 15.98 -10.71
C ASN A 127 7.54 17.05 -10.97
N ASP A 128 6.39 16.68 -11.53
CA ASP A 128 5.41 17.62 -12.05
C ASP A 128 4.00 17.45 -11.46
N VAL A 129 3.70 16.29 -10.86
CA VAL A 129 2.41 16.01 -10.24
C VAL A 129 2.58 15.94 -8.73
N HIS A 130 1.88 16.82 -8.01
CA HIS A 130 1.92 16.85 -6.56
C HIS A 130 1.16 15.66 -5.97
N GLY A 131 1.72 15.05 -4.92
CA GLY A 131 1.10 13.99 -4.15
C GLY A 131 0.57 14.47 -2.79
N GLY A 132 0.15 13.51 -1.98
CA GLY A 132 -0.49 13.76 -0.69
C GLY A 132 0.42 14.32 0.42
N TYR A 133 1.73 14.48 0.18
CA TYR A 133 2.61 15.21 1.11
C TYR A 133 2.66 16.71 0.78
N GLY A 134 1.57 17.27 0.27
CA GLY A 134 1.40 18.69 0.00
C GLY A 134 0.04 19.19 0.48
N GLU A 135 -0.09 20.50 0.68
CA GLU A 135 -1.36 21.10 1.11
C GLU A 135 -2.49 20.88 0.09
N ARG A 136 -2.16 20.87 -1.21
CA ARG A 136 -3.12 20.72 -2.32
C ARG A 136 -2.56 19.88 -3.44
N MET A 137 -3.46 19.19 -4.13
CA MET A 137 -3.13 18.37 -5.27
C MET A 137 -4.28 18.31 -6.27
N LEU A 138 -4.01 17.80 -7.46
CA LEU A 138 -5.05 17.52 -8.47
C LEU A 138 -5.43 16.07 -8.43
N LEU A 139 -6.72 15.81 -8.54
CA LEU A 139 -7.27 14.46 -8.72
C LEU A 139 -8.12 14.40 -9.98
N SER A 140 -8.27 13.21 -10.53
CA SER A 140 -9.16 12.96 -11.67
C SER A 140 -10.60 12.86 -11.20
N ALA A 141 -11.49 13.70 -11.70
CA ALA A 141 -12.91 13.71 -11.30
C ALA A 141 -13.57 12.33 -11.41
N GLY A 142 -13.26 11.58 -12.48
CA GLY A 142 -13.80 10.24 -12.69
C GLY A 142 -13.24 9.14 -11.79
N MET A 143 -12.21 9.43 -10.99
CA MET A 143 -11.58 8.50 -10.04
C MET A 143 -11.89 8.85 -8.58
N LEU A 144 -12.59 9.97 -8.35
CA LEU A 144 -12.98 10.37 -7.00
C LEU A 144 -14.01 9.41 -6.41
N VAL A 145 -13.82 9.10 -5.14
CA VAL A 145 -14.79 8.36 -4.34
C VAL A 145 -15.13 9.22 -3.11
N GLU A 146 -16.40 9.59 -2.98
CA GLU A 146 -16.88 10.32 -1.80
C GLU A 146 -16.75 9.44 -0.57
N VAL A 147 -16.28 10.01 0.52
CA VAL A 147 -16.13 9.30 1.79
C VAL A 147 -17.49 9.18 2.46
N PRO A 148 -18.04 7.97 2.63
CA PRO A 148 -19.39 7.78 3.13
C PRO A 148 -19.48 7.87 4.66
N ASN A 149 -20.71 8.00 5.15
CA ASN A 149 -21.11 7.81 6.55
C ASN A 149 -20.41 8.72 7.57
N GLY A 150 -19.80 9.85 7.12
CA GLY A 150 -19.02 10.72 8.00
C GLY A 150 -17.75 10.06 8.56
N LEU A 151 -17.20 9.09 7.83
CA LEU A 151 -15.92 8.47 8.20
C LEU A 151 -14.84 9.55 8.37
N ASP A 152 -14.03 9.41 9.42
CA ASP A 152 -12.91 10.30 9.69
C ASP A 152 -11.89 10.26 8.53
N PHE A 153 -11.39 11.42 8.13
CA PHE A 153 -10.44 11.54 7.02
C PHE A 153 -9.15 10.74 7.22
N ARG A 154 -8.71 10.51 8.46
CA ARG A 154 -7.56 9.69 8.79
C ARG A 154 -7.77 8.22 8.38
N HIS A 155 -8.97 7.73 8.66
CA HIS A 155 -9.35 6.36 8.31
C HIS A 155 -9.56 6.23 6.79
N ALA A 156 -10.17 7.24 6.15
CA ALA A 156 -10.37 7.25 4.71
C ALA A 156 -9.04 7.22 3.92
N ALA A 157 -7.97 7.84 4.45
CA ALA A 157 -6.63 7.79 3.87
C ALA A 157 -6.05 6.38 3.80
N LEU A 158 -6.49 5.46 4.67
CA LEU A 158 -6.02 4.07 4.68
C LEU A 158 -6.77 3.16 3.69
N THR A 159 -7.68 3.70 2.90
CA THR A 159 -8.38 2.92 1.85
C THR A 159 -7.39 2.30 0.87
N GLU A 160 -6.37 3.05 0.46
CA GLU A 160 -5.37 2.62 -0.50
C GLU A 160 -4.61 1.38 -0.02
N PRO A 161 -3.88 1.38 1.12
CA PRO A 161 -3.15 0.21 1.57
C PRO A 161 -4.07 -0.98 1.91
N MET A 162 -5.31 -0.73 2.35
CA MET A 162 -6.29 -1.79 2.60
C MET A 162 -6.73 -2.47 1.30
N ALA A 163 -6.86 -1.72 0.21
CA ALA A 163 -7.18 -2.27 -1.11
C ALA A 163 -6.08 -3.22 -1.63
N VAL A 164 -4.80 -2.93 -1.35
CA VAL A 164 -3.68 -3.82 -1.67
C VAL A 164 -3.84 -5.19 -0.98
N GLY A 165 -4.16 -5.17 0.33
CA GLY A 165 -4.40 -6.40 1.09
C GLY A 165 -5.63 -7.18 0.58
N LEU A 166 -6.72 -6.49 0.27
CA LEU A 166 -7.92 -7.10 -0.29
C LEU A 166 -7.64 -7.75 -1.66
N HIS A 167 -6.90 -7.07 -2.53
CA HIS A 167 -6.49 -7.61 -3.82
C HIS A 167 -5.69 -8.92 -3.66
N ALA A 168 -4.70 -8.93 -2.77
CA ALA A 168 -3.92 -10.13 -2.51
C ALA A 168 -4.81 -11.29 -2.03
N VAL A 169 -5.75 -11.02 -1.12
CA VAL A 169 -6.69 -12.03 -0.62
C VAL A 169 -7.63 -12.52 -1.73
N ASN A 170 -8.21 -11.63 -2.54
CA ASN A 170 -9.05 -12.03 -3.68
C ASN A 170 -8.25 -12.87 -4.69
N LYS A 171 -7.03 -12.45 -5.00
CA LYS A 171 -6.13 -13.14 -5.93
C LYS A 171 -5.72 -14.52 -5.44
N SER A 172 -5.63 -14.70 -4.13
CA SER A 172 -5.33 -16.00 -3.50
C SER A 172 -6.44 -17.04 -3.73
N ARG A 173 -7.65 -16.59 -4.01
CA ARG A 173 -8.85 -17.45 -4.14
C ARG A 173 -9.04 -18.36 -2.92
N ILE A 174 -8.73 -17.84 -1.73
CA ILE A 174 -8.95 -18.56 -0.47
C ILE A 174 -10.43 -18.93 -0.33
N LYS A 175 -10.69 -20.15 0.11
CA LYS A 175 -12.05 -20.72 0.19
C LYS A 175 -12.49 -20.86 1.65
N PRO A 176 -13.79 -20.92 1.91
CA PRO A 176 -14.31 -21.33 3.22
C PRO A 176 -13.71 -22.67 3.67
N GLY A 177 -13.25 -22.73 4.91
CA GLY A 177 -12.62 -23.92 5.48
C GLY A 177 -11.12 -24.04 5.24
N GLU A 178 -10.52 -23.19 4.41
CA GLU A 178 -9.07 -23.03 4.33
C GLU A 178 -8.61 -22.05 5.42
N GLY A 179 -7.31 -22.01 5.70
CA GLY A 179 -6.74 -21.05 6.64
C GLY A 179 -5.55 -20.31 6.07
N ALA A 180 -5.17 -19.24 6.71
CA ALA A 180 -4.12 -18.33 6.25
C ALA A 180 -2.95 -18.27 7.23
N LEU A 181 -1.73 -18.17 6.67
CA LEU A 181 -0.52 -17.78 7.39
C LEU A 181 0.04 -16.50 6.76
N VAL A 182 0.12 -15.43 7.54
CA VAL A 182 0.67 -14.15 7.11
C VAL A 182 2.06 -13.97 7.70
N LEU A 183 3.05 -13.89 6.83
CA LEU A 183 4.46 -13.68 7.18
C LEU A 183 4.76 -12.18 7.09
N GLY A 184 4.97 -11.55 8.24
CA GLY A 184 5.14 -10.11 8.38
C GLY A 184 3.83 -9.38 8.69
N CYS A 185 3.83 -8.60 9.78
CA CYS A 185 2.72 -7.75 10.22
C CYS A 185 3.01 -6.25 9.98
N GLY A 186 3.70 -5.93 8.86
CA GLY A 186 3.77 -4.57 8.33
C GLY A 186 2.41 -4.13 7.76
N PRO A 187 2.27 -2.88 7.28
CA PRO A 187 0.99 -2.35 6.80
C PRO A 187 0.27 -3.27 5.80
N VAL A 188 1.00 -3.83 4.83
CA VAL A 188 0.41 -4.74 3.83
C VAL A 188 -0.02 -6.08 4.43
N GLY A 189 0.80 -6.66 5.34
CA GLY A 189 0.42 -7.89 6.04
C GLY A 189 -0.82 -7.70 6.92
N LEU A 190 -0.92 -6.56 7.61
CA LEU A 190 -2.10 -6.18 8.40
C LEU A 190 -3.33 -5.98 7.52
N ALA A 191 -3.17 -5.36 6.34
CA ALA A 191 -4.24 -5.24 5.37
C ALA A 191 -4.72 -6.62 4.86
N CYS A 192 -3.81 -7.56 4.62
CA CYS A 192 -4.18 -8.95 4.31
C CYS A 192 -4.97 -9.61 5.46
N ILE A 193 -4.55 -9.41 6.72
CA ILE A 193 -5.26 -9.96 7.88
C ILE A 193 -6.69 -9.44 7.96
N ALA A 194 -6.89 -8.13 7.84
CA ALA A 194 -8.22 -7.51 7.85
C ALA A 194 -9.08 -8.00 6.68
N ALA A 195 -8.53 -8.08 5.48
CA ALA A 195 -9.22 -8.58 4.31
C ALA A 195 -9.61 -10.08 4.46
N LEU A 196 -8.75 -10.91 5.04
CA LEU A 196 -9.07 -12.30 5.38
C LEU A 196 -10.25 -12.39 6.35
N ARG A 197 -10.26 -11.54 7.39
CA ARG A 197 -11.41 -11.46 8.31
C ARG A 197 -12.68 -11.02 7.61
N LEU A 198 -12.61 -9.99 6.76
CA LEU A 198 -13.74 -9.52 5.95
C LEU A 198 -14.31 -10.64 5.07
N LYS A 199 -13.44 -11.51 4.51
CA LYS A 199 -13.84 -12.67 3.69
C LYS A 199 -14.27 -13.88 4.53
N GLY A 200 -14.33 -13.77 5.87
CA GLY A 200 -14.81 -14.82 6.76
C GLY A 200 -13.84 -15.98 7.00
N VAL A 201 -12.55 -15.75 6.80
CA VAL A 201 -11.51 -16.75 7.16
C VAL A 201 -11.41 -16.81 8.68
N ASP A 202 -11.57 -18.01 9.24
CA ASP A 202 -11.67 -18.23 10.69
C ASP A 202 -10.33 -18.64 11.36
N THR A 203 -9.34 -19.01 10.55
CA THR A 203 -8.00 -19.37 11.05
C THR A 203 -6.96 -18.54 10.32
N ILE A 204 -6.45 -17.52 11.01
CA ILE A 204 -5.45 -16.57 10.51
C ILE A 204 -4.29 -16.55 11.49
N VAL A 205 -3.18 -17.18 11.11
CA VAL A 205 -1.92 -17.14 11.88
C VAL A 205 -1.06 -16.02 11.30
N ALA A 206 -0.53 -15.15 12.15
CA ALA A 206 0.34 -14.07 11.72
C ALA A 206 1.67 -14.10 12.49
N THR A 207 2.78 -13.83 11.80
CA THR A 207 4.11 -13.85 12.41
C THR A 207 4.86 -12.55 12.18
N ASP A 208 5.50 -12.05 13.22
CA ASP A 208 6.40 -10.89 13.16
C ASP A 208 7.40 -10.93 14.31
N PHE A 209 8.53 -10.28 14.16
CA PHE A 209 9.49 -10.10 15.26
C PHE A 209 8.99 -9.06 16.28
N SER A 210 8.31 -8.00 15.81
CA SER A 210 7.86 -6.90 16.63
C SER A 210 6.63 -7.27 17.48
N PRO A 211 6.69 -7.18 18.82
CA PRO A 211 5.53 -7.39 19.67
C PRO A 211 4.43 -6.34 19.44
N ALA A 212 4.80 -5.11 19.09
CA ALA A 212 3.84 -4.05 18.78
C ALA A 212 3.04 -4.40 17.53
N ARG A 213 3.69 -4.85 16.45
CA ARG A 213 3.02 -5.27 15.22
C ARG A 213 2.15 -6.51 15.42
N ARG A 214 2.59 -7.47 16.24
CA ARG A 214 1.76 -8.64 16.61
C ARG A 214 0.49 -8.22 17.35
N ALA A 215 0.57 -7.23 18.26
CA ALA A 215 -0.60 -6.70 18.94
C ALA A 215 -1.61 -6.05 17.96
N ILE A 216 -1.12 -5.27 16.98
CA ILE A 216 -1.95 -4.71 15.91
C ILE A 216 -2.58 -5.83 15.08
N ALA A 217 -1.82 -6.87 14.70
CA ALA A 217 -2.33 -8.02 13.96
C ALA A 217 -3.50 -8.71 14.67
N THR A 218 -3.41 -8.86 16.01
CA THR A 218 -4.51 -9.38 16.83
C THR A 218 -5.74 -8.46 16.76
N ALA A 219 -5.55 -7.15 16.91
CA ALA A 219 -6.63 -6.17 16.84
C ALA A 219 -7.32 -6.17 15.47
N MET A 220 -6.57 -6.41 14.40
CA MET A 220 -7.08 -6.47 13.02
C MET A 220 -7.66 -7.84 12.62
N GLY A 221 -7.62 -8.83 13.51
CA GLY A 221 -8.35 -10.08 13.32
C GLY A 221 -7.52 -11.34 13.12
N ALA A 222 -6.20 -11.31 13.35
CA ALA A 222 -5.42 -12.53 13.45
C ALA A 222 -5.92 -13.38 14.63
N THR A 223 -6.11 -14.68 14.40
CA THR A 223 -6.60 -15.60 15.42
C THR A 223 -5.47 -16.15 16.29
N GLU A 224 -4.26 -16.14 15.77
CA GLU A 224 -3.04 -16.49 16.46
C GLU A 224 -1.90 -15.58 15.97
N VAL A 225 -1.10 -15.09 16.89
CA VAL A 225 0.09 -14.30 16.56
C VAL A 225 1.33 -14.93 17.18
N VAL A 226 2.42 -14.99 16.43
CA VAL A 226 3.62 -15.73 16.78
C VAL A 226 4.85 -14.84 16.69
N ASP A 227 5.70 -14.93 17.70
CA ASP A 227 7.02 -14.34 17.64
C ASP A 227 7.91 -15.16 16.71
N ALA A 228 8.25 -14.60 15.56
CA ALA A 228 9.07 -15.27 14.55
C ALA A 228 10.50 -15.61 15.04
N ALA A 229 10.96 -15.00 16.14
CA ALA A 229 12.22 -15.34 16.78
C ALA A 229 12.10 -16.57 17.73
N ALA A 230 10.91 -16.83 18.24
CA ALA A 230 10.69 -17.88 19.23
C ALA A 230 10.13 -19.17 18.64
N GLU A 231 9.28 -19.08 17.61
CA GLU A 231 8.62 -20.22 17.00
C GLU A 231 8.62 -20.07 15.46
N PRO A 232 9.08 -21.09 14.70
CA PRO A 232 8.98 -21.09 13.24
C PRO A 232 7.53 -21.02 12.77
N ALA A 233 7.26 -20.18 11.76
CA ALA A 233 5.91 -19.89 11.28
C ALA A 233 5.10 -21.16 10.90
N PHE A 234 5.73 -22.12 10.26
CA PHE A 234 5.06 -23.37 9.83
C PHE A 234 4.87 -24.37 10.98
N GLU A 235 5.65 -24.33 12.04
CA GLU A 235 5.38 -25.09 13.28
C GLU A 235 4.15 -24.53 13.98
N ALA A 236 4.05 -23.20 14.09
CA ALA A 236 2.85 -22.54 14.57
C ALA A 236 1.61 -22.90 13.73
N TRP A 237 1.73 -22.89 12.40
CA TRP A 237 0.65 -23.34 11.53
C TRP A 237 0.25 -24.81 11.78
N GLN A 238 1.20 -25.72 11.94
CA GLN A 238 0.91 -27.13 12.25
C GLN A 238 0.14 -27.28 13.57
N ARG A 239 0.48 -26.48 14.56
CA ARG A 239 -0.18 -26.46 15.87
C ARG A 239 -1.63 -25.94 15.82
N VAL A 240 -1.88 -24.91 15.00
CA VAL A 240 -3.15 -24.15 15.01
C VAL A 240 -4.05 -24.46 13.82
N GLY A 241 -3.47 -24.82 12.68
CA GLY A 241 -4.17 -24.95 11.40
C GLY A 241 -5.23 -26.05 11.30
N GLY A 242 -5.22 -27.03 12.23
CA GLY A 242 -6.27 -28.05 12.34
C GLY A 242 -6.46 -28.91 11.09
N GLY A 243 -5.40 -29.10 10.29
CA GLY A 243 -5.44 -29.87 9.03
C GLY A 243 -6.08 -29.12 7.86
N LYS A 244 -6.35 -27.83 7.98
CA LYS A 244 -6.86 -26.98 6.88
C LYS A 244 -5.81 -26.83 5.79
N MET A 245 -6.27 -26.66 4.54
CA MET A 245 -5.41 -26.25 3.43
C MET A 245 -4.88 -24.85 3.71
N LEU A 246 -3.58 -24.65 3.47
CA LEU A 246 -2.88 -23.41 3.77
C LEU A 246 -2.82 -22.49 2.56
N VAL A 247 -3.14 -21.21 2.80
CA VAL A 247 -2.75 -20.10 1.95
C VAL A 247 -1.78 -19.22 2.72
N ALA A 248 -0.55 -19.11 2.25
CA ALA A 248 0.48 -18.29 2.87
C ALA A 248 0.57 -16.93 2.14
N PHE A 249 0.74 -15.86 2.90
CA PHE A 249 0.96 -14.50 2.40
C PHE A 249 2.35 -14.06 2.84
N GLU A 250 3.22 -13.81 1.89
CA GLU A 250 4.55 -13.25 2.13
C GLU A 250 4.45 -11.74 2.03
N ALA A 251 4.57 -11.02 3.17
CA ALA A 251 4.44 -9.58 3.30
C ALA A 251 5.69 -8.93 3.95
N ILE A 252 6.86 -9.57 3.80
CA ILE A 252 8.14 -9.11 4.35
C ILE A 252 8.98 -8.47 3.25
N GLY A 253 9.12 -9.13 2.10
CA GLY A 253 9.86 -8.63 0.94
C GLY A 253 11.39 -8.67 1.11
N VAL A 254 11.96 -9.71 1.71
CA VAL A 254 13.41 -9.87 1.81
C VAL A 254 13.87 -11.22 1.24
N PRO A 255 15.12 -11.31 0.73
CA PRO A 255 15.64 -12.56 0.17
C PRO A 255 15.58 -13.73 1.15
N GLY A 256 15.33 -14.92 0.63
CA GLY A 256 15.30 -16.18 1.38
C GLY A 256 13.94 -16.55 1.97
N ILE A 257 13.00 -15.63 2.07
CA ILE A 257 11.66 -15.94 2.62
C ILE A 257 10.90 -16.88 1.70
N ILE A 258 10.91 -16.64 0.39
CA ILE A 258 10.23 -17.52 -0.58
C ILE A 258 10.82 -18.92 -0.53
N ASP A 259 12.15 -19.07 -0.51
CA ASP A 259 12.80 -20.40 -0.39
C ASP A 259 12.44 -21.09 0.93
N GLY A 260 12.41 -20.34 2.04
CA GLY A 260 11.96 -20.84 3.33
C GLY A 260 10.52 -21.38 3.28
N VAL A 261 9.60 -20.64 2.66
CA VAL A 261 8.20 -21.10 2.46
C VAL A 261 8.18 -22.37 1.62
N LEU A 262 8.91 -22.42 0.51
CA LEU A 262 8.96 -23.63 -0.33
C LEU A 262 9.44 -24.86 0.45
N ARG A 263 10.44 -24.67 1.34
CA ARG A 263 11.03 -25.74 2.15
C ARG A 263 10.09 -26.23 3.24
N ASP A 264 9.40 -25.32 3.94
CA ASP A 264 8.75 -25.64 5.22
C ASP A 264 7.22 -25.75 5.11
N ALA A 265 6.61 -25.18 4.05
CA ALA A 265 5.17 -25.23 3.82
C ALA A 265 4.66 -26.68 3.62
N PRO A 266 3.44 -27.00 4.08
CA PRO A 266 2.79 -28.27 3.78
C PRO A 266 2.45 -28.43 2.30
N MET A 267 2.18 -29.69 1.89
CA MET A 267 1.79 -30.03 0.52
C MET A 267 0.56 -29.23 0.07
N GLY A 268 0.57 -28.77 -1.18
CA GLY A 268 -0.54 -28.04 -1.81
C GLY A 268 -0.71 -26.60 -1.36
N THR A 269 0.22 -26.05 -0.54
CA THR A 269 0.17 -24.64 -0.13
C THR A 269 0.19 -23.71 -1.32
N ARG A 270 -0.68 -22.69 -1.28
CA ARG A 270 -0.63 -21.53 -2.18
C ARG A 270 0.09 -20.38 -1.50
N LEU A 271 1.11 -19.84 -2.14
CA LEU A 271 1.87 -18.68 -1.65
C LEU A 271 1.51 -17.44 -2.47
N LEU A 272 1.03 -16.42 -1.81
CA LEU A 272 0.86 -15.06 -2.34
C LEU A 272 2.03 -14.20 -1.88
N VAL A 273 2.81 -13.70 -2.83
CA VAL A 273 3.92 -12.77 -2.57
C VAL A 273 3.39 -11.37 -2.78
N VAL A 274 3.34 -10.58 -1.70
CA VAL A 274 2.91 -9.18 -1.67
C VAL A 274 4.01 -8.25 -1.17
N GLY A 275 5.00 -8.80 -0.48
CA GLY A 275 6.20 -8.09 -0.06
C GLY A 275 7.08 -7.72 -1.25
N VAL A 276 7.55 -6.46 -1.30
CA VAL A 276 8.41 -5.99 -2.38
C VAL A 276 9.87 -6.27 -2.04
N CYS A 277 10.46 -7.27 -2.70
CA CYS A 277 11.87 -7.58 -2.60
C CYS A 277 12.62 -6.97 -3.80
N MET A 278 13.47 -5.98 -3.54
CA MET A 278 14.27 -5.32 -4.58
C MET A 278 15.54 -6.08 -4.96
N GLN A 279 15.92 -7.08 -4.17
CA GLN A 279 17.13 -7.86 -4.38
C GLN A 279 16.84 -9.15 -5.14
N HIS A 280 17.87 -9.67 -5.82
CA HIS A 280 17.79 -11.01 -6.38
C HIS A 280 17.62 -12.03 -5.24
N ASP A 281 16.64 -12.95 -5.42
CA ASP A 281 16.42 -14.06 -4.50
C ASP A 281 16.67 -15.40 -5.20
N THR A 282 17.10 -16.38 -4.44
CA THR A 282 17.39 -17.73 -4.93
C THR A 282 16.44 -18.72 -4.29
N ILE A 283 15.74 -19.49 -5.09
CA ILE A 283 14.84 -20.55 -4.64
C ILE A 283 15.32 -21.92 -5.13
N ASN A 284 15.03 -22.98 -4.35
CA ASN A 284 15.20 -24.36 -4.82
C ASN A 284 13.86 -24.93 -5.32
N PRO A 285 13.64 -25.01 -6.66
CA PRO A 285 12.38 -25.49 -7.23
C PRO A 285 12.00 -26.92 -6.83
N PHE A 286 12.97 -27.74 -6.40
CA PHE A 286 12.71 -29.10 -5.94
C PHE A 286 11.68 -29.16 -4.82
N PHE A 287 11.74 -28.25 -3.85
CA PHE A 287 10.76 -28.19 -2.75
C PHE A 287 9.36 -27.86 -3.24
N GLY A 288 9.24 -26.92 -4.19
CA GLY A 288 7.96 -26.57 -4.81
C GLY A 288 7.32 -27.74 -5.56
N ILE A 289 8.11 -28.42 -6.40
CA ILE A 289 7.65 -29.57 -7.19
C ILE A 289 7.23 -30.72 -6.26
N SER A 290 8.06 -31.07 -5.26
CA SER A 290 7.81 -32.23 -4.38
C SER A 290 6.56 -32.07 -3.52
N LYS A 291 6.05 -30.85 -3.35
CA LYS A 291 4.87 -30.52 -2.55
C LYS A 291 3.70 -29.95 -3.36
N GLU A 292 3.84 -29.88 -4.68
CA GLU A 292 2.83 -29.30 -5.58
C GLU A 292 2.41 -27.87 -5.17
N LEU A 293 3.38 -27.02 -4.80
CA LEU A 293 3.11 -25.67 -4.36
C LEU A 293 2.79 -24.73 -5.52
N SER A 294 1.99 -23.72 -5.25
CA SER A 294 1.72 -22.64 -6.21
C SER A 294 2.25 -21.32 -5.65
N ILE A 295 2.93 -20.53 -6.48
CA ILE A 295 3.37 -19.17 -6.16
C ILE A 295 2.65 -18.20 -7.07
N GLN A 296 2.14 -17.12 -6.49
CA GLN A 296 1.50 -16.03 -7.21
C GLN A 296 1.94 -14.70 -6.61
N PHE A 297 2.20 -13.71 -7.47
CA PHE A 297 2.55 -12.36 -7.06
C PHE A 297 1.32 -11.46 -7.16
N ALA A 298 1.17 -10.52 -6.24
CA ALA A 298 0.11 -9.53 -6.23
C ALA A 298 0.71 -8.13 -6.13
N LEU A 299 0.17 -7.20 -6.91
CA LEU A 299 0.57 -5.79 -6.93
C LEU A 299 -0.67 -4.92 -7.17
N GLY A 300 -0.77 -3.83 -6.40
CA GLY A 300 -1.86 -2.87 -6.55
C GLY A 300 -3.23 -3.44 -6.21
N TYR A 301 -4.26 -2.94 -6.88
CA TYR A 301 -5.66 -3.31 -6.65
C TYR A 301 -6.54 -2.90 -7.83
N ASP A 302 -7.75 -3.46 -7.88
CA ASP A 302 -8.80 -3.08 -8.81
C ASP A 302 -9.60 -1.88 -8.26
N PRO A 303 -10.12 -0.98 -9.12
CA PRO A 303 -11.01 0.11 -8.67
C PRO A 303 -12.20 -0.36 -7.82
N MET A 304 -12.74 -1.54 -8.13
CA MET A 304 -13.84 -2.11 -7.34
C MET A 304 -13.38 -2.50 -5.92
N GLU A 305 -12.17 -3.01 -5.77
CA GLU A 305 -11.58 -3.38 -4.47
C GLU A 305 -11.30 -2.15 -3.62
N PHE A 306 -10.87 -1.04 -4.23
CA PHE A 306 -10.71 0.24 -3.57
C PHE A 306 -12.04 0.72 -2.96
N ASN A 307 -13.12 0.71 -3.76
CA ASN A 307 -14.46 1.07 -3.28
C ASN A 307 -14.99 0.12 -2.21
N GLU A 308 -14.74 -1.20 -2.34
CA GLU A 308 -15.12 -2.20 -1.33
C GLU A 308 -14.42 -1.91 0.01
N CYS A 309 -13.12 -1.59 -0.02
CA CYS A 309 -12.36 -1.24 1.18
C CYS A 309 -12.87 0.03 1.86
N LEU A 310 -13.08 1.12 1.11
CA LEU A 310 -13.61 2.36 1.67
C LEU A 310 -14.95 2.12 2.37
N ARG A 311 -15.85 1.36 1.71
CA ARG A 311 -17.14 1.02 2.30
C ARG A 311 -16.99 0.17 3.56
N ALA A 312 -16.16 -0.87 3.53
CA ALA A 312 -15.94 -1.75 4.68
C ALA A 312 -15.37 -1.00 5.90
N ILE A 313 -14.48 -0.01 5.67
CA ILE A 313 -13.99 0.87 6.74
C ILE A 313 -15.12 1.76 7.26
N ALA A 314 -15.92 2.36 6.37
CA ALA A 314 -17.00 3.28 6.76
C ALA A 314 -18.19 2.59 7.43
N GLU A 315 -18.43 1.31 7.14
CA GLU A 315 -19.46 0.48 7.79
C GLU A 315 -18.96 -0.16 9.10
N GLY A 316 -17.63 -0.07 9.38
CA GLY A 316 -17.02 -0.63 10.58
C GLY A 316 -16.71 -2.14 10.48
N ASP A 317 -16.77 -2.72 9.28
CA ASP A 317 -16.38 -4.11 9.03
C ASP A 317 -14.87 -4.28 9.10
N ILE A 318 -14.11 -3.21 8.83
CA ILE A 318 -12.67 -3.11 9.02
C ILE A 318 -12.36 -1.93 9.94
N ASP A 319 -11.73 -2.19 11.08
CA ASP A 319 -11.17 -1.15 11.95
C ASP A 319 -9.69 -0.91 11.61
N VAL A 320 -9.40 0.23 11.01
CA VAL A 320 -8.03 0.64 10.64
C VAL A 320 -7.33 1.45 11.73
N THR A 321 -8.05 1.83 12.79
CA THR A 321 -7.53 2.66 13.89
C THR A 321 -6.22 2.10 14.48
N PRO A 322 -6.06 0.78 14.72
CA PRO A 322 -4.83 0.25 15.30
C PRO A 322 -3.58 0.45 14.43
N MET A 323 -3.74 0.66 13.12
CA MET A 323 -2.61 0.88 12.22
C MET A 323 -2.02 2.28 12.37
N ILE A 324 -2.83 3.28 12.74
CA ILE A 324 -2.39 4.69 12.84
C ILE A 324 -1.63 4.86 14.16
N THR A 325 -0.31 4.93 14.07
CA THR A 325 0.56 5.00 15.23
C THR A 325 1.25 6.36 15.38
N GLY A 326 1.02 7.28 14.46
CA GLY A 326 1.54 8.63 14.51
C GLY A 326 0.86 9.55 13.51
N GLU A 327 0.95 10.85 13.76
CA GLU A 327 0.47 11.92 12.90
C GLU A 327 1.46 13.08 12.97
N VAL A 328 1.84 13.64 11.82
CA VAL A 328 2.80 14.75 11.73
C VAL A 328 2.32 15.80 10.74
N PRO A 329 2.62 17.10 10.97
CA PRO A 329 2.49 18.12 9.94
C PRO A 329 3.57 17.98 8.87
N LEU A 330 3.52 18.78 7.80
CA LEU A 330 4.54 18.78 6.73
C LEU A 330 5.97 18.89 7.26
N ASP A 331 6.21 19.74 8.25
CA ASP A 331 7.54 19.92 8.84
C ASP A 331 8.09 18.66 9.54
N GLY A 332 7.20 17.73 9.89
CA GLY A 332 7.54 16.46 10.52
C GLY A 332 7.83 15.31 9.54
N VAL A 333 7.62 15.51 8.23
CA VAL A 333 7.68 14.40 7.24
C VAL A 333 9.03 13.70 7.23
N ALA A 334 10.14 14.44 7.19
CA ALA A 334 11.49 13.85 7.19
C ALA A 334 11.72 12.97 8.43
N GLY A 335 11.36 13.47 9.62
CA GLY A 335 11.47 12.68 10.86
C GLY A 335 10.53 11.47 10.90
N ALA A 336 9.35 11.55 10.26
CA ALA A 336 8.43 10.43 10.16
C ALA A 336 8.98 9.29 9.30
N PHE A 337 9.68 9.61 8.21
CA PHE A 337 10.37 8.60 7.38
C PHE A 337 11.45 7.87 8.19
N GLU A 338 12.23 8.60 9.00
CA GLU A 338 13.22 7.99 9.90
C GLU A 338 12.57 7.12 10.98
N ALA A 339 11.49 7.62 11.60
CA ALA A 339 10.78 6.91 12.68
C ALA A 339 10.15 5.59 12.21
N LEU A 340 9.65 5.52 10.97
CA LEU A 340 9.10 4.30 10.36
C LEU A 340 10.15 3.21 10.11
N GLY A 341 11.44 3.56 10.17
CA GLY A 341 12.52 2.57 10.19
C GLY A 341 12.54 1.71 11.46
N ASN A 342 11.83 2.11 12.54
CA ASN A 342 11.69 1.33 13.76
C ASN A 342 10.31 0.64 13.83
N PRO A 343 10.24 -0.68 13.54
CA PRO A 343 8.98 -1.43 13.51
C PRO A 343 8.28 -1.57 14.87
N ASP A 344 9.00 -1.38 15.97
CA ASP A 344 8.43 -1.44 17.32
C ASP A 344 7.78 -0.12 17.76
N ALA A 345 8.16 1.00 17.12
CA ALA A 345 7.62 2.31 17.44
C ALA A 345 6.40 2.64 16.56
N HIS A 346 6.48 2.36 15.27
CA HIS A 346 5.47 2.80 14.32
C HIS A 346 5.08 1.73 13.29
N CYS A 347 3.78 1.72 12.95
CA CYS A 347 3.21 0.96 11.85
C CYS A 347 2.89 1.88 10.67
N LYS A 348 2.04 2.88 10.88
CA LYS A 348 1.64 3.88 9.89
C LYS A 348 1.65 5.27 10.54
N ILE A 349 2.34 6.19 9.90
CA ILE A 349 2.32 7.62 10.26
C ILE A 349 1.55 8.34 9.16
N LEU A 350 0.61 9.19 9.56
CA LEU A 350 -0.12 10.08 8.67
C LEU A 350 0.54 11.46 8.62
N VAL A 351 0.64 12.02 7.44
CA VAL A 351 0.98 13.42 7.20
C VAL A 351 -0.33 14.20 7.09
N THR A 352 -0.48 15.26 7.89
CA THR A 352 -1.61 16.19 7.86
C THR A 352 -1.09 17.58 7.49
N PRO A 353 -1.11 17.92 6.19
CA PRO A 353 -0.51 19.16 5.66
C PRO A 353 -1.14 20.44 6.17
#